data_28383a3cbcbd489dd1670ec91734a342
#
_entry.id   28383a3cbcbd489dd1670ec91734a342
#
_cell.length_a   1.000
_cell.length_b   1.000
_cell.length_c   1.000
_cell.angle_alpha   90.00
_cell.angle_beta   90.00
_cell.angle_gamma   90.00
#
_symmetry.space_group_name_H-M   'P 1'
#
loop_
_entity.id
_entity.type
_entity.pdbx_description
1 polymer ?
#
loop_
_entity_poly.entity_id
_entity_poly.type
_entity_poly.pdbx_seq_one_letter_code
_entity_poly.pdbx_strand_id
1 'polypeptide(L)'
;MANVGYVGLGIMGGPMARHLAKAGHSVVVYNRTTEKADAWVAEHGGSRAMTPREVAQQSDIVFMCVGNDNDVRSVVFGDDGVLAGLKSGSVLVDHTTASATLARDLADACAEIGAGFVDAPVSGGQAGAENGQLTVMCGSNDQASFDRVNPIIDAYAKRCQLLGNAG
;
A
#
# COMPACT_ATOMS: atom_id res chain seq x y z
N MET A 1 16.44 -3.98 -0.14
CA MET A 1 15.35 -4.85 0.38
C MET A 1 14.66 -4.18 1.55
N ALA A 2 13.33 -4.22 1.58
CA ALA A 2 12.54 -3.60 2.62
C ALA A 2 11.53 -4.58 3.21
N ASN A 3 11.06 -4.31 4.43
CA ASN A 3 9.93 -5.00 5.04
C ASN A 3 8.66 -4.24 4.63
N VAL A 4 7.87 -4.84 3.76
CA VAL A 4 6.69 -4.19 3.20
C VAL A 4 5.43 -4.98 3.52
N GLY A 5 4.34 -4.25 3.70
CA GLY A 5 3.02 -4.82 3.87
C GLY A 5 2.14 -4.51 2.68
N TYR A 6 1.19 -5.39 2.39
CA TYR A 6 0.21 -5.15 1.36
C TYR A 6 -1.19 -5.50 1.85
N VAL A 7 -2.09 -4.55 1.85
CA VAL A 7 -3.48 -4.69 2.28
C VAL A 7 -4.38 -4.64 1.05
N GLY A 8 -5.07 -5.74 0.77
CA GLY A 8 -5.94 -5.88 -0.38
C GLY A 8 -5.30 -6.65 -1.53
N LEU A 9 -5.79 -7.87 -1.78
CA LEU A 9 -5.24 -8.80 -2.77
C LEU A 9 -6.23 -9.09 -3.92
N GLY A 10 -6.92 -8.05 -4.36
CA GLY A 10 -7.81 -8.16 -5.52
C GLY A 10 -7.04 -8.24 -6.83
N ILE A 11 -7.74 -7.99 -7.94
CA ILE A 11 -7.15 -8.11 -9.29
C ILE A 11 -5.99 -7.13 -9.53
N MET A 12 -5.94 -6.03 -8.81
CA MET A 12 -4.83 -5.06 -8.87
C MET A 12 -3.79 -5.32 -7.78
N GLY A 13 -4.23 -5.47 -6.52
CA GLY A 13 -3.33 -5.59 -5.38
C GLY A 13 -2.53 -6.88 -5.37
N GLY A 14 -3.16 -8.01 -5.72
CA GLY A 14 -2.48 -9.30 -5.78
C GLY A 14 -1.24 -9.29 -6.66
N PRO A 15 -1.35 -8.88 -7.93
CA PRO A 15 -0.20 -8.75 -8.83
C PRO A 15 0.86 -7.76 -8.35
N MET A 16 0.45 -6.61 -7.81
CA MET A 16 1.41 -5.63 -7.29
C MET A 16 2.22 -6.22 -6.12
N ALA A 17 1.55 -6.87 -5.17
CA ALA A 17 2.22 -7.54 -4.05
C ALA A 17 3.18 -8.63 -4.54
N ARG A 18 2.79 -9.39 -5.55
CA ARG A 18 3.64 -10.41 -6.17
C ARG A 18 4.93 -9.82 -6.71
N HIS A 19 4.85 -8.69 -7.42
CA HIS A 19 6.04 -8.02 -7.95
C HIS A 19 6.99 -7.57 -6.84
N LEU A 20 6.46 -7.12 -5.70
CA LEU A 20 7.27 -6.76 -4.54
C LEU A 20 8.03 -7.98 -3.99
N ALA A 21 7.35 -9.12 -3.85
CA ALA A 21 7.98 -10.36 -3.41
C ALA A 21 9.05 -10.82 -4.40
N LYS A 22 8.76 -10.75 -5.70
CA LYS A 22 9.69 -11.14 -6.77
C LYS A 22 10.92 -10.25 -6.81
N ALA A 23 10.78 -8.98 -6.44
CA ALA A 23 11.90 -8.04 -6.37
C ALA A 23 12.79 -8.25 -5.13
N GLY A 24 12.44 -9.18 -4.25
CA GLY A 24 13.26 -9.54 -3.09
C GLY A 24 12.86 -8.88 -1.78
N HIS A 25 11.75 -8.15 -1.75
CA HIS A 25 11.25 -7.58 -0.50
C HIS A 25 10.60 -8.65 0.39
N SER A 26 10.67 -8.43 1.70
CA SER A 26 9.94 -9.25 2.65
C SER A 26 8.50 -8.74 2.73
N VAL A 27 7.53 -9.54 2.30
CA VAL A 27 6.14 -9.10 2.14
C VAL A 27 5.23 -9.79 3.15
N VAL A 28 4.45 -9.01 3.90
CA VAL A 28 3.35 -9.49 4.72
C VAL A 28 2.04 -8.97 4.13
N VAL A 29 1.07 -9.86 3.94
CA VAL A 29 -0.18 -9.52 3.27
C VAL A 29 -1.37 -9.66 4.20
N TYR A 30 -2.42 -8.91 3.89
CA TYR A 30 -3.73 -9.04 4.48
C TYR A 30 -4.80 -8.90 3.40
N ASN A 31 -5.82 -9.72 3.46
CA ASN A 31 -7.02 -9.59 2.66
C ASN A 31 -8.23 -9.91 3.52
N ARG A 32 -9.33 -9.18 3.33
CA ARG A 32 -10.56 -9.42 4.07
C ARG A 32 -11.04 -10.86 3.90
N THR A 33 -10.94 -11.41 2.68
CA THR A 33 -11.14 -12.83 2.42
C THR A 33 -9.85 -13.58 2.73
N THR A 34 -9.82 -14.27 3.85
CA THR A 34 -8.62 -14.96 4.37
C THR A 34 -8.06 -15.97 3.38
N GLU A 35 -8.92 -16.70 2.69
CA GLU A 35 -8.52 -17.72 1.70
C GLU A 35 -7.69 -17.13 0.56
N LYS A 36 -7.97 -15.90 0.15
CA LYS A 36 -7.17 -15.21 -0.88
C LYS A 36 -5.76 -14.89 -0.39
N ALA A 37 -5.63 -14.47 0.87
CA ALA A 37 -4.33 -14.21 1.46
C ALA A 37 -3.52 -15.50 1.61
N ASP A 38 -4.15 -16.57 2.07
CA ASP A 38 -3.49 -17.87 2.21
C ASP A 38 -3.03 -18.42 0.86
N ALA A 39 -3.88 -18.32 -0.18
CA ALA A 39 -3.53 -18.73 -1.54
C ALA A 39 -2.37 -17.92 -2.10
N TRP A 40 -2.37 -16.61 -1.86
CA TRP A 40 -1.28 -15.74 -2.30
C TRP A 40 0.06 -16.14 -1.67
N VAL A 41 0.06 -16.40 -0.36
CA VAL A 41 1.28 -16.83 0.36
C VAL A 41 1.75 -18.19 -0.15
N ALA A 42 0.83 -19.12 -0.37
CA ALA A 42 1.18 -20.46 -0.89
C ALA A 42 1.86 -20.38 -2.26
N GLU A 43 1.45 -19.42 -3.11
CA GLU A 43 1.98 -19.26 -4.46
C GLU A 43 3.23 -18.41 -4.52
N HIS A 44 3.32 -17.34 -3.72
CA HIS A 44 4.36 -16.31 -3.86
C HIS A 44 5.32 -16.21 -2.67
N GLY A 45 5.05 -16.89 -1.59
CA GLY A 45 5.85 -16.77 -0.36
C GLY A 45 5.42 -15.58 0.49
N GLY A 46 6.28 -15.17 1.41
CA GLY A 46 5.93 -14.15 2.39
C GLY A 46 5.09 -14.70 3.52
N SER A 47 4.32 -13.85 4.17
CA SER A 47 3.45 -14.23 5.28
C SER A 47 2.12 -13.49 5.24
N ARG A 48 1.13 -14.01 5.97
CA ARG A 48 -0.18 -13.38 6.12
C ARG A 48 -0.37 -12.92 7.56
N ALA A 49 -0.91 -11.72 7.72
CA ALA A 49 -1.36 -11.21 9.01
C ALA A 49 -2.87 -11.36 9.15
N MET A 50 -3.38 -11.36 10.38
CA MET A 50 -4.79 -11.51 10.67
C MET A 50 -5.56 -10.20 10.57
N THR A 51 -4.88 -9.06 10.71
CA THR A 51 -5.49 -7.73 10.67
C THR A 51 -4.56 -6.75 9.94
N PRO A 52 -5.11 -5.62 9.42
CA PRO A 52 -4.27 -4.55 8.87
C PRO A 52 -3.29 -3.98 9.91
N ARG A 53 -3.69 -3.93 11.17
CA ARG A 53 -2.81 -3.52 12.27
C ARG A 53 -1.54 -4.38 12.34
N GLU A 54 -1.70 -5.69 12.27
CA GLU A 54 -0.56 -6.61 12.31
C GLU A 54 0.35 -6.45 11.10
N VAL A 55 -0.22 -6.17 9.93
CA VAL A 55 0.59 -5.84 8.74
C VAL A 55 1.47 -4.63 9.02
N ALA A 56 0.88 -3.58 9.57
CA ALA A 56 1.60 -2.35 9.87
C ALA A 56 2.69 -2.56 10.92
N GLN A 57 2.42 -3.37 11.94
CA GLN A 57 3.40 -3.67 12.99
C GLN A 57 4.65 -4.36 12.46
N GLN A 58 4.53 -5.10 11.37
CA GLN A 58 5.63 -5.87 10.79
C GLN A 58 6.31 -5.17 9.61
N SER A 59 5.86 -3.98 9.24
CA SER A 59 6.27 -3.33 7.99
C SER A 59 6.85 -1.95 8.24
N ASP A 60 7.80 -1.57 7.40
CA ASP A 60 8.33 -0.20 7.35
C ASP A 60 7.52 0.65 6.36
N ILE A 61 6.97 0.01 5.34
CA ILE A 61 6.11 0.63 4.34
C ILE A 61 4.89 -0.28 4.15
N VAL A 62 3.70 0.30 4.24
CA VAL A 62 2.45 -0.41 3.99
C VAL A 62 1.82 0.12 2.72
N PHE A 63 1.59 -0.77 1.77
CA PHE A 63 0.83 -0.50 0.55
C PHE A 63 -0.58 -1.01 0.71
N MET A 64 -1.55 -0.33 0.11
CA MET A 64 -2.92 -0.85 0.07
C MET A 64 -3.60 -0.53 -1.25
N CYS A 65 -4.49 -1.42 -1.66
CA CYS A 65 -5.36 -1.26 -2.80
C CYS A 65 -6.67 -2.00 -2.51
N VAL A 66 -7.71 -1.26 -2.17
CA VAL A 66 -9.03 -1.80 -1.83
C VAL A 66 -10.10 -1.17 -2.72
N GLY A 67 -11.38 -1.38 -2.44
CA GLY A 67 -12.44 -1.08 -3.38
C GLY A 67 -12.80 0.40 -3.52
N ASN A 68 -12.95 1.13 -2.42
CA ASN A 68 -13.47 2.51 -2.41
C ASN A 68 -13.11 3.21 -1.10
N ASP A 69 -13.59 4.46 -0.93
CA ASP A 69 -13.35 5.26 0.27
C ASP A 69 -13.75 4.54 1.57
N ASN A 70 -14.92 3.90 1.58
CA ASN A 70 -15.38 3.17 2.78
C ASN A 70 -14.47 1.99 3.10
N ASP A 71 -14.03 1.28 2.10
CA ASP A 71 -13.10 0.16 2.28
C ASP A 71 -11.75 0.65 2.82
N VAL A 72 -11.23 1.77 2.31
CA VAL A 72 -10.01 2.38 2.82
C VAL A 72 -10.18 2.74 4.29
N ARG A 73 -11.27 3.42 4.64
CA ARG A 73 -11.53 3.81 6.03
C ARG A 73 -11.63 2.59 6.94
N SER A 74 -12.23 1.52 6.48
CA SER A 74 -12.41 0.31 7.29
C SER A 74 -11.10 -0.41 7.61
N VAL A 75 -10.10 -0.33 6.73
CA VAL A 75 -8.79 -0.99 6.94
C VAL A 75 -7.76 -0.07 7.58
N VAL A 76 -7.96 1.24 7.56
CA VAL A 76 -6.99 2.21 8.11
C VAL A 76 -7.34 2.63 9.53
N PHE A 77 -8.61 2.98 9.78
CA PHE A 77 -9.06 3.47 11.07
C PHE A 77 -9.60 2.34 11.94
N GLY A 78 -9.71 2.60 13.24
CA GLY A 78 -10.20 1.63 14.21
C GLY A 78 -9.10 0.82 14.87
N ASP A 79 -9.50 -0.06 15.80
CA ASP A 79 -8.57 -0.77 16.68
C ASP A 79 -7.67 -1.76 15.94
N ASP A 80 -8.15 -2.35 14.85
CA ASP A 80 -7.41 -3.33 14.03
C ASP A 80 -6.90 -2.73 12.73
N GLY A 81 -7.01 -1.42 12.55
CA GLY A 81 -6.61 -0.74 11.33
C GLY A 81 -5.11 -0.49 11.23
N VAL A 82 -4.69 -0.09 10.04
CA VAL A 82 -3.28 0.20 9.75
C VAL A 82 -2.70 1.23 10.72
N LEU A 83 -3.43 2.32 11.01
CA LEU A 83 -2.95 3.38 11.89
C LEU A 83 -2.63 2.89 13.30
N ALA A 84 -3.39 1.92 13.81
CA ALA A 84 -3.18 1.37 15.15
C ALA A 84 -1.84 0.63 15.27
N GLY A 85 -1.31 0.13 14.16
CA GLY A 85 -0.04 -0.60 14.13
C GLY A 85 1.11 0.15 13.46
N LEU A 86 0.83 1.25 12.77
CA LEU A 86 1.84 1.98 12.02
C LEU A 86 2.80 2.71 12.95
N LYS A 87 4.09 2.53 12.71
CA LYS A 87 5.14 3.11 13.56
C LYS A 87 5.53 4.50 13.07
N SER A 88 6.00 5.34 13.99
CA SER A 88 6.66 6.59 13.62
C SER A 88 7.82 6.30 12.67
N GLY A 89 7.93 7.08 11.61
CA GLY A 89 8.96 6.89 10.56
C GLY A 89 8.56 5.93 9.45
N SER A 90 7.44 5.22 9.58
CA SER A 90 6.91 4.36 8.51
C SER A 90 6.13 5.19 7.49
N VAL A 91 5.81 4.59 6.34
CA VAL A 91 5.03 5.24 5.27
C VAL A 91 3.84 4.36 4.89
N LEU A 92 2.68 5.00 4.74
CA LEU A 92 1.49 4.36 4.18
C LEU A 92 1.32 4.84 2.72
N VAL A 93 1.16 3.90 1.81
CA VAL A 93 0.93 4.19 0.38
C VAL A 93 -0.44 3.64 -0.01
N ASP A 94 -1.31 4.49 -0.51
CA ASP A 94 -2.65 4.08 -0.94
C ASP A 94 -2.77 4.14 -2.47
N HIS A 95 -2.90 2.98 -3.10
CA HIS A 95 -3.13 2.85 -4.53
C HIS A 95 -4.61 2.85 -4.90
N THR A 96 -5.51 2.86 -3.93
CA THR A 96 -6.95 2.85 -4.17
C THR A 96 -7.36 4.11 -4.94
N THR A 97 -8.23 3.96 -5.94
CA THR A 97 -8.88 5.11 -6.56
C THR A 97 -9.91 5.63 -5.56
N ALA A 98 -9.59 6.73 -4.92
CA ALA A 98 -10.36 7.28 -3.81
C ALA A 98 -10.45 8.80 -3.92
N SER A 99 -11.28 9.42 -3.06
CA SER A 99 -11.48 10.87 -3.08
C SER A 99 -10.23 11.63 -2.57
N ALA A 100 -10.09 12.86 -3.05
CA ALA A 100 -9.06 13.77 -2.54
C ALA A 100 -9.25 14.09 -1.06
N THR A 101 -10.50 14.18 -0.60
CA THR A 101 -10.82 14.40 0.81
C THR A 101 -10.27 13.27 1.68
N LEU A 102 -10.48 12.02 1.26
CA LEU A 102 -9.95 10.87 1.99
C LEU A 102 -8.42 10.91 2.04
N ALA A 103 -7.76 11.21 0.91
CA ALA A 103 -6.30 11.28 0.86
C ALA A 103 -5.78 12.34 1.86
N ARG A 104 -6.42 13.49 1.95
CA ARG A 104 -6.04 14.52 2.92
C ARG A 104 -6.25 14.05 4.36
N ASP A 105 -7.37 13.36 4.63
CA ASP A 105 -7.64 12.81 5.97
C ASP A 105 -6.58 11.78 6.38
N LEU A 106 -6.17 10.93 5.44
CA LEU A 106 -5.12 9.94 5.70
C LEU A 106 -3.76 10.60 5.93
N ALA A 107 -3.43 11.62 5.15
CA ALA A 107 -2.19 12.36 5.32
C ALA A 107 -2.11 13.00 6.72
N ASP A 108 -3.20 13.62 7.16
CA ASP A 108 -3.29 14.26 8.48
C ASP A 108 -3.17 13.21 9.60
N ALA A 109 -3.87 12.09 9.47
CA ALA A 109 -3.84 11.02 10.48
C ALA A 109 -2.44 10.39 10.58
N CYS A 110 -1.76 10.18 9.47
CA CYS A 110 -0.39 9.67 9.48
C CYS A 110 0.58 10.67 10.11
N ALA A 111 0.44 11.96 9.78
CA ALA A 111 1.29 13.00 10.35
C ALA A 111 1.17 13.06 11.89
N GLU A 112 -0.01 12.86 12.44
CA GLU A 112 -0.24 12.86 13.90
C GLU A 112 0.58 11.81 14.63
N ILE A 113 0.88 10.69 13.99
CA ILE A 113 1.69 9.60 14.59
C ILE A 113 3.13 9.60 14.11
N GLY A 114 3.55 10.61 13.36
CA GLY A 114 4.91 10.70 12.83
C GLY A 114 5.20 9.80 11.65
N ALA A 115 4.18 9.36 10.94
CA ALA A 115 4.30 8.53 9.74
C ALA A 115 4.09 9.37 8.47
N GLY A 116 4.69 8.92 7.35
CA GLY A 116 4.46 9.53 6.04
C GLY A 116 3.26 8.93 5.34
N PHE A 117 2.74 9.66 4.36
CA PHE A 117 1.63 9.20 3.53
C PHE A 117 1.86 9.59 2.06
N VAL A 118 1.57 8.66 1.17
CA VAL A 118 1.57 8.89 -0.29
C VAL A 118 0.26 8.35 -0.85
N ASP A 119 -0.55 9.20 -1.49
CA ASP A 119 -1.64 8.72 -2.31
C ASP A 119 -1.11 8.46 -3.72
N ALA A 120 -1.38 7.28 -4.24
CA ALA A 120 -0.69 6.79 -5.42
C ALA A 120 -1.62 6.02 -6.36
N PRO A 121 -2.68 6.67 -6.88
CA PRO A 121 -3.56 6.03 -7.84
C PRO A 121 -2.77 5.53 -9.04
N VAL A 122 -3.24 4.41 -9.62
CA VAL A 122 -2.55 3.74 -10.71
C VAL A 122 -3.39 3.76 -11.99
N SER A 123 -2.70 3.71 -13.13
CA SER A 123 -3.30 3.60 -14.44
C SER A 123 -2.63 2.45 -15.21
N GLY A 124 -3.40 1.70 -15.98
CA GLY A 124 -2.90 0.55 -16.75
C GLY A 124 -3.74 -0.71 -16.61
N GLY A 125 -4.71 -0.70 -15.69
CA GLY A 125 -5.64 -1.80 -15.50
C GLY A 125 -4.98 -3.09 -15.01
N GLN A 126 -5.73 -4.19 -15.06
CA GLN A 126 -5.27 -5.50 -14.62
C GLN A 126 -4.01 -5.95 -15.40
N ALA A 127 -3.99 -5.76 -16.71
CA ALA A 127 -2.84 -6.14 -17.52
C ALA A 127 -1.58 -5.37 -17.12
N GLY A 128 -1.70 -4.08 -16.85
CA GLY A 128 -0.59 -3.27 -16.35
C GLY A 128 -0.07 -3.77 -15.02
N ALA A 129 -0.96 -4.13 -14.11
CA ALA A 129 -0.58 -4.67 -12.81
C ALA A 129 0.14 -6.02 -12.95
N GLU A 130 -0.40 -6.92 -13.76
CA GLU A 130 0.18 -8.25 -13.99
C GLU A 130 1.56 -8.18 -14.63
N ASN A 131 1.76 -7.25 -15.56
CA ASN A 131 3.00 -7.13 -16.32
C ASN A 131 4.02 -6.17 -15.72
N GLY A 132 3.73 -5.56 -14.57
CA GLY A 132 4.62 -4.60 -13.95
C GLY A 132 4.78 -3.31 -14.76
N GLN A 133 3.73 -2.88 -15.46
CA GLN A 133 3.73 -1.77 -16.40
C GLN A 133 2.74 -0.66 -16.02
N LEU A 134 2.47 -0.49 -14.73
CA LEU A 134 1.57 0.55 -14.27
C LEU A 134 2.20 1.93 -14.37
N THR A 135 1.38 2.95 -14.55
CA THR A 135 1.73 4.34 -14.33
C THR A 135 1.15 4.74 -12.98
N VAL A 136 1.98 5.28 -12.10
CA VAL A 136 1.61 5.66 -10.75
C VAL A 136 1.75 7.16 -10.58
N MET A 137 0.66 7.82 -10.20
CA MET A 137 0.62 9.27 -10.02
C MET A 137 0.53 9.55 -8.53
N CYS A 138 1.59 10.08 -7.95
CA CYS A 138 1.70 10.23 -6.50
C CYS A 138 1.39 11.65 -6.03
N GLY A 139 0.76 11.73 -4.86
CA GLY A 139 0.64 12.96 -4.08
C GLY A 139 1.19 12.71 -2.68
N SER A 140 1.99 13.63 -2.16
CA SER A 140 2.51 13.54 -0.80
C SER A 140 2.84 14.92 -0.29
N ASN A 141 2.55 15.17 0.99
CA ASN A 141 2.92 16.41 1.67
C ASN A 141 4.41 16.42 2.06
N ASP A 142 5.08 15.29 1.89
CA ASP A 142 6.45 15.08 2.32
C ASP A 142 7.25 14.40 1.21
N GLN A 143 8.19 15.15 0.62
CA GLN A 143 9.07 14.66 -0.45
C GLN A 143 9.86 13.42 0.00
N ALA A 144 10.30 13.38 1.25
CA ALA A 144 11.08 12.24 1.76
C ALA A 144 10.28 10.94 1.74
N SER A 145 8.97 11.01 2.02
CA SER A 145 8.09 9.83 1.94
C SER A 145 8.02 9.30 0.51
N PHE A 146 7.83 10.19 -0.46
CA PHE A 146 7.84 9.80 -1.87
C PHE A 146 9.19 9.19 -2.30
N ASP A 147 10.28 9.84 -1.95
CA ASP A 147 11.63 9.39 -2.33
C ASP A 147 11.93 8.01 -1.77
N ARG A 148 11.38 7.70 -0.60
CA ARG A 148 11.56 6.39 0.05
C ARG A 148 10.80 5.28 -0.67
N VAL A 149 9.58 5.54 -1.14
CA VAL A 149 8.72 4.52 -1.76
C VAL A 149 8.90 4.38 -3.26
N ASN A 150 9.36 5.42 -3.94
CA ASN A 150 9.50 5.43 -5.39
C ASN A 150 10.31 4.25 -5.93
N PRO A 151 11.53 3.95 -5.43
CA PRO A 151 12.30 2.80 -5.94
C PRO A 151 11.62 1.45 -5.67
N ILE A 152 10.79 1.36 -4.64
CA ILE A 152 10.06 0.13 -4.32
C ILE A 152 8.87 -0.05 -5.29
N ILE A 153 8.17 1.03 -5.61
CA ILE A 153 7.06 1.04 -6.57
C ILE A 153 7.54 0.64 -7.98
N ASP A 154 8.78 0.89 -8.31
CA ASP A 154 9.36 0.47 -9.60
C ASP A 154 9.23 -1.03 -9.87
N ALA A 155 9.01 -1.85 -8.83
CA ALA A 155 8.78 -3.29 -9.00
C ALA A 155 7.56 -3.59 -9.87
N TYR A 156 6.55 -2.71 -9.92
CA TYR A 156 5.32 -2.92 -10.71
C TYR A 156 4.91 -1.71 -11.55
N ALA A 157 5.73 -0.67 -11.61
CA ALA A 157 5.42 0.54 -12.38
C ALA A 157 6.47 0.79 -13.44
N LYS A 158 6.04 1.12 -14.64
CA LYS A 158 6.94 1.65 -15.66
C LYS A 158 7.20 3.14 -15.47
N ARG A 159 6.35 3.83 -14.71
CA ARG A 159 6.44 5.26 -14.43
C ARG A 159 5.80 5.58 -13.09
N CYS A 160 6.52 6.33 -12.28
CA CYS A 160 6.05 6.81 -10.98
C CYS A 160 6.51 8.24 -10.77
N GLN A 161 5.58 9.17 -10.57
CA GLN A 161 5.90 10.60 -10.46
C GLN A 161 5.13 11.23 -9.30
N LEU A 162 5.79 12.14 -8.60
CA LEU A 162 5.16 13.00 -7.61
C LEU A 162 4.59 14.22 -8.32
N LEU A 163 3.28 14.41 -8.25
CA LEU A 163 2.57 15.49 -8.94
C LEU A 163 2.23 16.68 -8.04
N GLY A 164 2.21 16.51 -6.73
CA GLY A 164 1.86 17.55 -5.78
C GLY A 164 1.62 16.99 -4.39
N ASN A 165 0.89 17.75 -3.56
CA ASN A 165 0.51 17.34 -2.22
C ASN A 165 -0.52 16.20 -2.25
N ALA A 166 -0.73 15.55 -1.09
CA ALA A 166 -1.75 14.52 -0.94
C ALA A 166 -3.14 15.07 -1.27
N GLY A 167 -3.87 14.32 -2.07
CA GLY A 167 -5.21 14.70 -2.53
C GLY A 167 -5.25 15.35 -3.92
#